data_8e3034eecb51869d7410cfe7dff0af0b
#
_entry.id   8e3034eecb51869d7410cfe7dff0af0b
#
_cell.length_a   1.000
_cell.length_b   1.000
_cell.length_c   1.000
_cell.angle_alpha   90.00
_cell.angle_beta   90.00
_cell.angle_gamma   90.00
#
_symmetry.space_group_name_H-M   'P 1'
#
loop_
_entity.id
_entity.type
_entity.pdbx_description
1 polymer ?
#
loop_
_entity_poly.entity_id
_entity_poly.type
_entity_poly.pdbx_seq_one_letter_code
_entity_poly.pdbx_strand_id
1 'polypeptide(L)'
;FTSQRVVGSEYEFIGPKNYLELFRDKQVIASLGKSAIWVLANGFFQTLAALLIALLLNQPFRGQNFVRTWIILPWAVPAAVTAILWRWMFDASAGIVNTTIKGMDLVQKPVLFLANPDIAGASLTFVNSWRYIPFLTIIFLASLASVPEEEYEAAQVDGANAWLQFK
;
A
#
# COMPACT_ATOMS: atom_id res chain seq x y z
N PHE A 1 2.55 -1.79 33.46
CA PHE A 1 2.89 -2.55 34.70
C PHE A 1 2.00 -2.20 35.90
N THR A 2 0.95 -1.42 35.71
CA THR A 2 0.00 -1.03 36.76
C THR A 2 -1.41 -1.47 36.42
N SER A 3 -2.28 -1.62 37.45
CA SER A 3 -3.69 -2.01 37.30
C SER A 3 -4.60 -0.88 36.83
N GLN A 4 -4.10 0.36 36.73
CA GLN A 4 -4.90 1.54 36.42
C GLN A 4 -5.50 1.45 35.01
N ARG A 5 -6.84 1.47 34.91
CA ARG A 5 -7.62 1.45 33.66
C ARG A 5 -8.23 2.81 33.30
N VAL A 6 -8.42 3.68 34.31
CA VAL A 6 -9.04 5.00 34.13
C VAL A 6 -8.21 6.01 34.92
N VAL A 7 -8.02 7.21 34.37
CA VAL A 7 -7.33 8.30 35.05
C VAL A 7 -8.04 8.64 36.36
N GLY A 8 -7.28 8.66 37.50
CA GLY A 8 -7.83 8.94 38.83
C GLY A 8 -8.20 7.71 39.66
N SER A 9 -8.14 6.49 39.13
CA SER A 9 -8.29 5.26 39.93
C SER A 9 -6.98 4.93 40.67
N GLU A 10 -7.11 4.26 41.84
CA GLU A 10 -5.95 3.69 42.54
C GLU A 10 -5.23 2.69 41.65
N TYR A 11 -3.93 2.66 41.72
CA TYR A 11 -3.10 1.75 40.95
C TYR A 11 -2.23 0.87 41.83
N GLU A 12 -2.12 -0.37 41.43
CA GLU A 12 -1.20 -1.34 42.04
C GLU A 12 -0.19 -1.78 40.99
N PHE A 13 1.03 -2.01 41.38
CA PHE A 13 2.05 -2.57 40.50
C PHE A 13 1.80 -4.08 40.29
N ILE A 14 1.38 -4.46 39.12
CA ILE A 14 1.01 -5.84 38.78
C ILE A 14 2.04 -6.54 37.85
N GLY A 15 3.19 -5.92 37.64
CA GLY A 15 4.24 -6.47 36.78
C GLY A 15 3.78 -6.73 35.32
N PRO A 16 4.17 -7.85 34.72
CA PRO A 16 3.85 -8.15 33.31
C PRO A 16 2.45 -8.72 33.08
N LYS A 17 1.57 -8.75 34.08
CA LYS A 17 0.24 -9.41 34.01
C LYS A 17 -0.59 -8.93 32.81
N ASN A 18 -0.62 -7.61 32.54
CA ASN A 18 -1.36 -7.05 31.41
C ASN A 18 -0.87 -7.61 30.07
N TYR A 19 0.43 -7.85 29.91
CA TYR A 19 0.97 -8.43 28.68
C TYR A 19 0.59 -9.91 28.53
N LEU A 20 0.58 -10.65 29.64
CA LEU A 20 0.15 -12.05 29.63
C LEU A 20 -1.35 -12.17 29.29
N GLU A 21 -2.17 -11.25 29.78
CA GLU A 21 -3.59 -11.17 29.45
C GLU A 21 -3.80 -10.85 27.96
N LEU A 22 -3.03 -9.88 27.38
CA LEU A 22 -3.05 -9.55 25.96
C LEU A 22 -2.76 -10.78 25.07
N PHE A 23 -1.75 -11.58 25.40
CA PHE A 23 -1.43 -12.79 24.64
C PHE A 23 -2.44 -13.93 24.82
N ARG A 24 -3.35 -13.84 25.78
CA ARG A 24 -4.46 -14.78 25.97
C ARG A 24 -5.76 -14.29 25.32
N ASP A 25 -5.83 -13.02 24.98
CA ASP A 25 -7.00 -12.43 24.33
C ASP A 25 -7.07 -12.86 22.85
N LYS A 26 -8.06 -13.70 22.52
CA LYS A 26 -8.28 -14.18 21.16
C LYS A 26 -8.52 -13.05 20.15
N GLN A 27 -9.12 -11.93 20.59
CA GLN A 27 -9.39 -10.79 19.71
C GLN A 27 -8.08 -10.07 19.35
N VAL A 28 -7.18 -9.92 20.31
CA VAL A 28 -5.83 -9.36 20.09
C VAL A 28 -5.04 -10.22 19.13
N ILE A 29 -4.99 -11.53 19.35
CA ILE A 29 -4.28 -12.47 18.47
C ILE A 29 -4.86 -12.43 17.03
N ALA A 30 -6.18 -12.45 16.90
CA ALA A 30 -6.83 -12.34 15.59
C ALA A 30 -6.52 -11.00 14.90
N SER A 31 -6.48 -9.90 15.65
CA SER A 31 -6.14 -8.58 15.12
C SER A 31 -4.67 -8.49 14.68
N LEU A 32 -3.75 -9.09 15.43
CA LEU A 32 -2.34 -9.21 15.04
C LEU A 32 -2.18 -10.00 13.73
N GLY A 33 -2.89 -11.11 13.59
CA GLY A 33 -2.91 -11.90 12.37
C GLY A 33 -3.39 -11.09 11.16
N LYS A 34 -4.51 -10.38 11.29
CA LYS A 34 -5.02 -9.48 10.23
C LYS A 34 -4.03 -8.36 9.89
N SER A 35 -3.40 -7.76 10.91
CA SER A 35 -2.38 -6.72 10.71
C SER A 35 -1.16 -7.26 9.97
N ALA A 36 -0.70 -8.46 10.31
CA ALA A 36 0.43 -9.10 9.62
C ALA A 36 0.09 -9.37 8.14
N ILE A 37 -1.09 -9.93 7.86
CA ILE A 37 -1.55 -10.15 6.47
C ILE A 37 -1.62 -8.82 5.71
N TRP A 38 -2.17 -7.79 6.32
CA TRP A 38 -2.30 -6.47 5.71
C TRP A 38 -0.94 -5.83 5.40
N VAL A 39 0.03 -5.91 6.31
CA VAL A 39 1.39 -5.40 6.11
C VAL A 39 2.10 -6.16 4.99
N LEU A 40 2.03 -7.48 5.00
CA LEU A 40 2.66 -8.32 3.97
C LEU A 40 2.03 -8.08 2.59
N ALA A 41 0.70 -8.02 2.51
CA ALA A 41 0.01 -7.74 1.26
C ALA A 41 0.39 -6.36 0.69
N ASN A 42 0.33 -5.31 1.51
CA ASN A 42 0.74 -3.97 1.07
C ASN A 42 2.23 -3.95 0.68
N GLY A 43 3.12 -4.49 1.51
CA GLY A 43 4.55 -4.56 1.22
C GLY A 43 4.84 -5.23 -0.11
N PHE A 44 4.23 -6.39 -0.36
CA PHE A 44 4.41 -7.12 -1.60
C PHE A 44 3.88 -6.35 -2.82
N PHE A 45 2.60 -5.96 -2.80
CA PHE A 45 1.97 -5.31 -3.96
C PHE A 45 2.55 -3.95 -4.26
N GLN A 46 2.83 -3.15 -3.22
CA GLN A 46 3.38 -1.80 -3.40
C GLN A 46 4.81 -1.87 -3.93
N THR A 47 5.65 -2.73 -3.37
CA THR A 47 7.04 -2.88 -3.82
C THR A 47 7.10 -3.38 -5.25
N LEU A 48 6.35 -4.43 -5.57
CA LEU A 48 6.33 -4.99 -6.92
C LEU A 48 5.82 -3.97 -7.94
N ALA A 49 4.68 -3.35 -7.69
CA ALA A 49 4.11 -2.37 -8.60
C ALA A 49 5.01 -1.14 -8.78
N ALA A 50 5.55 -0.60 -7.68
CA ALA A 50 6.43 0.56 -7.71
C ALA A 50 7.72 0.26 -8.46
N LEU A 51 8.32 -0.92 -8.27
CA LEU A 51 9.51 -1.35 -8.99
C LEU A 51 9.24 -1.48 -10.50
N LEU A 52 8.14 -2.13 -10.89
CA LEU A 52 7.77 -2.26 -12.30
C LEU A 52 7.54 -0.89 -12.96
N ILE A 53 6.84 0.03 -12.27
CA ILE A 53 6.64 1.38 -12.77
C ILE A 53 7.97 2.15 -12.84
N ALA A 54 8.86 2.00 -11.86
CA ALA A 54 10.17 2.64 -11.87
C ALA A 54 11.03 2.15 -13.04
N LEU A 55 11.06 0.85 -13.31
CA LEU A 55 11.78 0.28 -14.45
C LEU A 55 11.24 0.81 -15.78
N LEU A 56 9.91 0.93 -15.93
CA LEU A 56 9.30 1.53 -17.11
C LEU A 56 9.64 3.03 -17.23
N LEU A 57 9.58 3.77 -16.14
CA LEU A 57 9.89 5.21 -16.12
C LEU A 57 11.40 5.51 -16.16
N ASN A 58 12.26 4.52 -15.97
CA ASN A 58 13.70 4.67 -16.16
C ASN A 58 14.12 4.65 -17.64
N GLN A 59 13.28 4.11 -18.51
CA GLN A 59 13.51 4.10 -19.95
C GLN A 59 13.29 5.47 -20.57
N PRO A 60 14.10 5.92 -21.54
CA PRO A 60 13.88 7.18 -22.22
C PRO A 60 12.65 7.13 -23.12
N PHE A 61 11.65 7.96 -22.87
CA PHE A 61 10.47 8.14 -23.72
C PHE A 61 9.97 9.60 -23.74
N ARG A 62 9.19 9.94 -24.79
CA ARG A 62 8.63 11.30 -24.91
C ARG A 62 7.59 11.54 -23.80
N GLY A 63 7.76 12.62 -23.03
CA GLY A 63 6.86 12.95 -21.92
C GLY A 63 7.23 12.33 -20.57
N GLN A 64 8.37 11.65 -20.43
CA GLN A 64 8.85 11.03 -19.21
C GLN A 64 8.78 11.96 -17.99
N ASN A 65 9.27 13.20 -18.12
CA ASN A 65 9.26 14.17 -17.02
C ASN A 65 7.83 14.56 -16.62
N PHE A 66 6.93 14.67 -17.58
CA PHE A 66 5.52 14.93 -17.29
C PHE A 66 4.92 13.78 -16.48
N VAL A 67 5.09 12.52 -16.90
CA VAL A 67 4.59 11.35 -16.16
C VAL A 67 5.20 11.28 -14.76
N ARG A 68 6.53 11.50 -14.62
CA ARG A 68 7.21 11.52 -13.32
C ARG A 68 6.66 12.60 -12.38
N THR A 69 6.28 13.77 -12.91
CA THR A 69 5.68 14.83 -12.11
C THR A 69 4.27 14.48 -11.65
N TRP A 70 3.45 13.90 -12.53
CA TRP A 70 2.05 13.63 -12.22
C TRP A 70 1.84 12.38 -11.37
N ILE A 71 2.75 11.41 -11.46
CA ILE A 71 2.63 10.17 -10.70
C ILE A 71 2.66 10.37 -9.18
N ILE A 72 3.29 11.46 -8.70
CA ILE A 72 3.40 11.72 -7.25
C ILE A 72 2.10 12.25 -6.62
N LEU A 73 1.13 12.71 -7.43
CA LEU A 73 -0.09 13.35 -6.93
C LEU A 73 -0.87 12.53 -5.90
N PRO A 74 -1.10 11.22 -6.10
CA PRO A 74 -1.84 10.43 -5.11
C PRO A 74 -1.20 10.46 -3.73
N TRP A 75 0.13 10.47 -3.65
CA TRP A 75 0.86 10.53 -2.39
C TRP A 75 0.74 11.90 -1.71
N ALA A 76 0.68 12.98 -2.49
CA ALA A 76 0.54 14.34 -1.98
C ALA A 76 -0.82 14.61 -1.32
N VAL A 77 -1.84 13.79 -1.61
CA VAL A 77 -3.17 13.93 -1.00
C VAL A 77 -3.12 13.53 0.48
N PRO A 78 -3.60 14.38 1.42
CA PRO A 78 -3.68 14.03 2.84
C PRO A 78 -4.48 12.74 3.07
N ALA A 79 -4.03 11.90 4.01
CA ALA A 79 -4.66 10.59 4.27
C ALA A 79 -6.16 10.70 4.60
N ALA A 80 -6.56 11.70 5.37
CA ALA A 80 -7.98 11.93 5.71
C ALA A 80 -8.81 12.25 4.46
N VAL A 81 -8.29 13.07 3.55
CA VAL A 81 -8.96 13.40 2.28
C VAL A 81 -9.04 12.15 1.39
N THR A 82 -7.97 11.37 1.29
CA THR A 82 -7.96 10.10 0.57
C THR A 82 -9.05 9.16 1.09
N ALA A 83 -9.18 9.02 2.42
CA ALA A 83 -10.20 8.17 3.01
C ALA A 83 -11.64 8.61 2.67
N ILE A 84 -11.91 9.93 2.69
CA ILE A 84 -13.22 10.48 2.33
C ILE A 84 -13.51 10.26 0.85
N LEU A 85 -12.54 10.56 -0.03
CA LEU A 85 -12.69 10.40 -1.48
C LEU A 85 -13.00 8.94 -1.84
N TRP A 86 -12.21 7.98 -1.34
CA TRP A 86 -12.41 6.57 -1.65
C TRP A 86 -13.68 6.00 -1.02
N ARG A 87 -14.11 6.52 0.16
CA ARG A 87 -15.41 6.17 0.72
C ARG A 87 -16.56 6.57 -0.21
N TRP A 88 -16.48 7.76 -0.82
CA TRP A 88 -17.48 8.19 -1.82
C TRP A 88 -17.38 7.41 -3.12
N MET A 89 -16.18 7.14 -3.59
CA MET A 89 -15.97 6.35 -4.82
C MET A 89 -16.49 4.92 -4.69
N PHE A 90 -16.40 4.33 -3.50
CA PHE A 90 -16.89 2.98 -3.18
C PHE A 90 -18.34 2.95 -2.70
N ASP A 91 -19.05 4.07 -2.66
CA ASP A 91 -20.44 4.08 -2.24
C ASP A 91 -21.31 3.13 -3.07
N ALA A 92 -22.19 2.38 -2.38
CA ALA A 92 -22.97 1.33 -3.04
C ALA A 92 -24.04 1.87 -3.99
N SER A 93 -24.56 3.07 -3.73
CA SER A 93 -25.70 3.65 -4.46
C SER A 93 -25.26 4.63 -5.54
N ALA A 94 -24.30 5.51 -5.24
CA ALA A 94 -23.89 6.61 -6.09
C ALA A 94 -22.37 6.61 -6.42
N GLY A 95 -21.62 5.64 -5.89
CA GLY A 95 -20.16 5.59 -6.07
C GLY A 95 -19.77 5.29 -7.53
N ILE A 96 -18.80 6.06 -8.03
CA ILE A 96 -18.34 5.93 -9.42
C ILE A 96 -17.83 4.52 -9.74
N VAL A 97 -17.17 3.85 -8.78
CA VAL A 97 -16.67 2.49 -8.98
C VAL A 97 -17.83 1.52 -9.22
N ASN A 98 -18.86 1.54 -8.36
CA ASN A 98 -20.04 0.70 -8.50
C ASN A 98 -20.82 1.02 -9.80
N THR A 99 -20.97 2.29 -10.14
CA THR A 99 -21.64 2.72 -11.36
C THR A 99 -20.90 2.22 -12.59
N THR A 100 -19.57 2.30 -12.60
CA THR A 100 -18.75 1.85 -13.73
C THR A 100 -18.80 0.33 -13.90
N ILE A 101 -18.57 -0.46 -12.85
CA ILE A 101 -18.56 -1.93 -12.95
C ILE A 101 -19.95 -2.50 -13.28
N LYS A 102 -21.01 -1.82 -12.83
CA LYS A 102 -22.40 -2.16 -13.21
C LYS A 102 -22.69 -1.78 -14.67
N GLY A 103 -22.22 -0.62 -15.14
CA GLY A 103 -22.38 -0.19 -16.54
C GLY A 103 -21.60 -1.05 -17.53
N MET A 104 -20.57 -1.77 -17.06
CA MET A 104 -19.83 -2.77 -17.85
C MET A 104 -20.43 -4.18 -17.75
N ASP A 105 -21.59 -4.35 -17.13
CA ASP A 105 -22.25 -5.62 -16.84
C ASP A 105 -21.39 -6.66 -16.09
N LEU A 106 -20.36 -6.21 -15.37
CA LEU A 106 -19.48 -7.07 -14.59
C LEU A 106 -20.16 -7.54 -13.29
N VAL A 107 -21.11 -6.76 -12.78
CA VAL A 107 -21.89 -7.09 -11.58
C VAL A 107 -23.33 -6.66 -11.73
N GLN A 108 -24.26 -7.46 -11.20
CA GLN A 108 -25.70 -7.15 -11.25
C GLN A 108 -26.17 -6.36 -10.01
N LYS A 109 -25.47 -6.52 -8.89
CA LYS A 109 -25.77 -5.85 -7.63
C LYS A 109 -24.59 -4.98 -7.18
N PRO A 110 -24.84 -3.86 -6.47
CA PRO A 110 -23.76 -3.04 -5.93
C PRO A 110 -22.83 -3.86 -5.01
N VAL A 111 -21.54 -3.65 -5.16
CA VAL A 111 -20.51 -4.27 -4.33
C VAL A 111 -20.29 -3.42 -3.09
N LEU A 112 -20.38 -4.04 -1.92
CA LEU A 112 -20.17 -3.40 -0.62
C LEU A 112 -18.68 -3.40 -0.25
N PHE A 113 -17.86 -2.62 -0.98
CA PHE A 113 -16.40 -2.63 -0.88
C PHE A 113 -15.86 -2.46 0.55
N LEU A 114 -16.50 -1.64 1.37
CA LEU A 114 -16.05 -1.34 2.73
C LEU A 114 -16.89 -2.02 3.82
N ALA A 115 -18.09 -2.49 3.48
CA ALA A 115 -19.00 -3.10 4.44
C ALA A 115 -18.99 -4.63 4.42
N ASN A 116 -18.51 -5.25 3.34
CA ASN A 116 -18.35 -6.70 3.26
C ASN A 116 -17.00 -7.11 3.87
N PRO A 117 -16.98 -7.92 4.96
CA PRO A 117 -15.74 -8.36 5.62
C PRO A 117 -14.76 -9.10 4.71
N ASP A 118 -15.25 -9.81 3.69
CA ASP A 118 -14.43 -10.64 2.81
C ASP A 118 -13.59 -9.81 1.84
N ILE A 119 -14.08 -8.64 1.42
CA ILE A 119 -13.42 -7.78 0.43
C ILE A 119 -12.90 -6.46 1.01
N ALA A 120 -13.35 -6.07 2.21
CA ALA A 120 -12.95 -4.80 2.81
C ALA A 120 -11.42 -4.69 2.97
N GLY A 121 -10.76 -5.77 3.37
CA GLY A 121 -9.31 -5.81 3.47
C GLY A 121 -8.60 -5.55 2.14
N ALA A 122 -9.06 -6.18 1.06
CA ALA A 122 -8.54 -5.98 -0.30
C ALA A 122 -8.81 -4.55 -0.80
N SER A 123 -10.00 -4.00 -0.54
CA SER A 123 -10.36 -2.63 -0.88
C SER A 123 -9.46 -1.60 -0.19
N LEU A 124 -9.19 -1.80 1.11
CA LEU A 124 -8.27 -0.94 1.87
C LEU A 124 -6.82 -1.08 1.38
N THR A 125 -6.37 -2.30 1.07
CA THR A 125 -5.05 -2.54 0.48
C THR A 125 -4.91 -1.82 -0.85
N PHE A 126 -5.92 -1.86 -1.71
CA PHE A 126 -5.93 -1.13 -2.97
C PHE A 126 -5.80 0.39 -2.77
N VAL A 127 -6.61 0.99 -1.89
CA VAL A 127 -6.56 2.44 -1.59
C VAL A 127 -5.21 2.85 -1.04
N ASN A 128 -4.68 2.06 -0.10
CA ASN A 128 -3.38 2.32 0.48
C ASN A 128 -2.26 2.21 -0.57
N SER A 129 -2.33 1.20 -1.43
CA SER A 129 -1.37 0.98 -2.51
C SER A 129 -1.44 2.11 -3.55
N TRP A 130 -2.63 2.54 -3.98
CA TRP A 130 -2.81 3.68 -4.86
C TRP A 130 -2.11 4.94 -4.34
N ARG A 131 -2.13 5.14 -3.03
CA ARG A 131 -1.50 6.30 -2.40
C ARG A 131 0.02 6.16 -2.27
N TYR A 132 0.54 4.98 -1.93
CA TYR A 132 1.97 4.81 -1.59
C TYR A 132 2.85 4.34 -2.74
N ILE A 133 2.31 3.66 -3.76
CA ILE A 133 3.07 3.22 -4.95
C ILE A 133 3.84 4.38 -5.58
N PRO A 134 3.26 5.59 -5.79
CA PRO A 134 3.98 6.71 -6.37
C PRO A 134 5.25 7.10 -5.62
N PHE A 135 5.17 7.17 -4.30
CA PHE A 135 6.31 7.50 -3.45
C PHE A 135 7.43 6.45 -3.57
N LEU A 136 7.08 5.17 -3.47
CA LEU A 136 8.04 4.07 -3.65
C LEU A 136 8.63 4.07 -5.06
N THR A 137 7.84 4.40 -6.08
CA THR A 137 8.32 4.53 -7.46
C THR A 137 9.43 5.57 -7.58
N ILE A 138 9.27 6.72 -6.94
CA ILE A 138 10.31 7.78 -6.96
C ILE A 138 11.58 7.31 -6.23
N ILE A 139 11.45 6.60 -5.12
CA ILE A 139 12.61 6.02 -4.40
C ILE A 139 13.35 5.04 -5.32
N PHE A 140 12.65 4.11 -5.96
CA PHE A 140 13.27 3.17 -6.89
C PHE A 140 13.89 3.86 -8.10
N LEU A 141 13.24 4.89 -8.66
CA LEU A 141 13.83 5.69 -9.74
C LEU A 141 15.13 6.38 -9.32
N ALA A 142 15.15 6.95 -8.11
CA ALA A 142 16.37 7.57 -7.59
C ALA A 142 17.49 6.54 -7.40
N SER A 143 17.15 5.33 -6.90
CA SER A 143 18.11 4.24 -6.76
C SER A 143 18.63 3.76 -8.11
N LEU A 144 17.78 3.57 -9.11
CA LEU A 144 18.20 3.19 -10.46
C LEU A 144 19.08 4.27 -11.13
N ALA A 145 18.74 5.54 -10.92
CA ALA A 145 19.52 6.66 -11.47
C ALA A 145 20.86 6.87 -10.75
N SER A 146 21.08 6.29 -9.58
CA SER A 146 22.35 6.38 -8.86
C SER A 146 23.42 5.42 -9.36
N VAL A 147 23.07 4.44 -10.19
CA VAL A 147 24.03 3.51 -10.80
C VAL A 147 24.66 4.19 -12.02
N PRO A 148 26.00 4.35 -12.07
CA PRO A 148 26.69 4.94 -13.22
C PRO A 148 26.43 4.14 -14.50
N GLU A 149 26.33 4.84 -15.63
CA GLU A 149 26.13 4.19 -16.94
C GLU A 149 27.29 3.27 -17.32
N GLU A 150 28.49 3.62 -16.87
CA GLU A 150 29.72 2.84 -17.05
C GLU A 150 29.59 1.40 -16.51
N GLU A 151 28.87 1.20 -15.41
CA GLU A 151 28.64 -0.14 -14.84
C GLU A 151 27.72 -0.99 -15.74
N TYR A 152 26.72 -0.37 -16.36
CA TYR A 152 25.86 -1.06 -17.32
C TYR A 152 26.62 -1.41 -18.60
N GLU A 153 27.49 -0.51 -19.09
CA GLU A 153 28.33 -0.75 -20.25
C GLU A 153 29.34 -1.87 -19.98
N ALA A 154 30.00 -1.88 -18.81
CA ALA A 154 30.89 -2.93 -18.39
C ALA A 154 30.19 -4.29 -18.34
N ALA A 155 29.00 -4.34 -17.71
CA ALA A 155 28.21 -5.57 -17.67
C ALA A 155 27.79 -6.07 -19.06
N GLN A 156 27.52 -5.17 -20.02
CA GLN A 156 27.24 -5.55 -21.41
C GLN A 156 28.45 -6.16 -22.12
N VAL A 157 29.63 -5.60 -21.89
CA VAL A 157 30.88 -6.15 -22.44
C VAL A 157 31.13 -7.56 -21.89
N ASP A 158 30.79 -7.80 -20.61
CA ASP A 158 30.87 -9.12 -19.98
C ASP A 158 29.73 -10.07 -20.40
N GLY A 159 28.85 -9.65 -21.33
CA GLY A 159 27.76 -10.47 -21.88
C GLY A 159 26.51 -10.56 -21.03
N ALA A 160 26.34 -9.64 -20.07
CA ALA A 160 25.11 -9.57 -19.23
C ALA A 160 23.90 -9.15 -20.07
N ASN A 161 22.84 -9.95 -20.01
CA ASN A 161 21.53 -9.56 -20.52
C ASN A 161 20.81 -8.61 -19.54
N ALA A 162 19.67 -8.05 -19.94
CA ALA A 162 18.90 -7.09 -19.13
C ALA A 162 18.55 -7.62 -17.71
N TRP A 163 18.34 -8.92 -17.55
CA TRP A 163 18.08 -9.52 -16.25
C TRP A 163 19.33 -9.56 -15.36
N LEU A 164 20.49 -9.88 -15.95
CA LEU A 164 21.77 -9.90 -15.22
C LEU A 164 22.23 -8.49 -14.85
N GLN A 165 21.95 -7.49 -15.69
CA GLN A 165 22.22 -6.09 -15.40
C GLN A 165 21.32 -5.54 -14.28
N PHE A 166 20.11 -6.09 -14.11
CA PHE A 166 19.20 -5.71 -13.03
C PHE A 166 19.60 -6.35 -11.69
N LYS A 167 20.21 -7.53 -11.69
CA LYS A 167 20.57 -8.32 -10.50
C LYS A 167 21.81 -7.82 -9.80
#